data_5982062a18da1f0c89c552bfbe32f545
#
_entry.id   5982062a18da1f0c89c552bfbe32f545
#
_cell.length_a   1.000
_cell.length_b   1.000
_cell.length_c   1.000
_cell.angle_alpha   90.00
_cell.angle_beta   90.00
_cell.angle_gamma   90.00
#
_symmetry.space_group_name_H-M   'P 1'
#
loop_
_entity.id
_entity.type
_entity.pdbx_description
1 polymer ?
#
loop_
_entity_poly.entity_id
_entity_poly.type
_entity_poly.pdbx_seq_one_letter_code
_entity_poly.pdbx_strand_id
1 'polypeptide(L)'
;LGDVYKRQNKDGAIAGPKVMEHIVDTVLYFEGDKTLPYRVLRAVKNRYGSTNEIGMFDMTGRGLAQIENPSQVMLEGRPIGISGTCVACVMEGTRPVLSEIQALATKTSFPSPRRTASGFDYNRMYLLLAVLEKRAGYAFYNQDVYINIIGGLKLDETACDLPVCIAKTQ
;
A
#
# COMPACT_ATOMS: atom_id res chain seq x y z
N LEU A 1 15.64 -13.88 -26.51
CA LEU A 1 16.36 -12.61 -26.25
C LEU A 1 15.39 -11.49 -26.53
N GLY A 2 14.67 -11.03 -25.53
CA GLY A 2 13.74 -9.93 -25.63
C GLY A 2 14.32 -8.71 -24.92
N ASP A 3 14.53 -7.65 -25.64
CA ASP A 3 14.93 -6.38 -25.07
C ASP A 3 13.76 -5.75 -24.30
N VAL A 4 13.96 -5.54 -23.01
CA VAL A 4 13.01 -4.83 -22.17
C VAL A 4 13.21 -3.33 -22.37
N TYR A 5 12.43 -2.71 -23.23
CA TYR A 5 12.41 -1.26 -23.35
C TYR A 5 11.49 -0.66 -22.30
N LYS A 6 12.09 -0.09 -21.27
CA LYS A 6 11.38 0.69 -20.25
C LYS A 6 11.31 2.15 -20.69
N ARG A 7 10.21 2.59 -21.25
CA ARG A 7 9.85 4.01 -21.32
C ARG A 7 8.50 4.17 -20.61
N GLN A 8 8.52 4.78 -19.45
CA GLN A 8 7.30 5.20 -18.75
C GLN A 8 6.92 6.60 -19.24
N ASN A 9 5.65 6.82 -19.54
CA ASN A 9 5.07 8.15 -19.68
C ASN A 9 4.98 8.83 -18.32
N LYS A 10 4.75 10.16 -18.29
CA LYS A 10 4.55 10.94 -17.06
C LYS A 10 3.43 10.40 -16.16
N ASP A 11 2.51 9.59 -16.72
CA ASP A 11 1.38 8.97 -16.04
C ASP A 11 1.68 7.53 -15.55
N GLY A 12 2.94 7.09 -15.60
CA GLY A 12 3.36 5.76 -15.15
C GLY A 12 3.01 4.61 -16.10
N ALA A 13 2.33 4.88 -17.22
CA ALA A 13 2.01 3.89 -18.23
C ALA A 13 3.24 3.56 -19.07
N ILE A 14 3.38 2.29 -19.46
CA ILE A 14 4.44 1.84 -20.37
C ILE A 14 4.24 2.55 -21.71
N ALA A 15 5.21 3.38 -22.11
CA ALA A 15 5.26 3.98 -23.45
C ALA A 15 5.77 2.95 -24.45
N GLY A 16 4.96 1.92 -24.68
CA GLY A 16 5.09 0.99 -25.78
C GLY A 16 3.74 0.89 -26.46
N PRO A 17 3.65 0.42 -27.69
CA PRO A 17 2.34 0.25 -28.30
C PRO A 17 1.54 -0.73 -27.45
N LYS A 18 0.39 -0.31 -26.91
CA LYS A 18 -0.60 -1.18 -26.22
C LYS A 18 -0.93 -2.43 -27.05
N VAL A 19 -0.69 -2.35 -28.34
CA VAL A 19 -0.78 -3.44 -29.31
C VAL A 19 0.08 -4.65 -28.90
N MET A 20 1.28 -4.43 -28.35
CA MET A 20 2.16 -5.54 -27.92
C MET A 20 1.57 -6.30 -26.75
N GLU A 21 0.90 -5.65 -25.82
CA GLU A 21 0.23 -6.31 -24.69
C GLU A 21 -0.88 -7.27 -25.14
N HIS A 22 -1.49 -7.01 -26.30
CA HIS A 22 -2.53 -7.88 -26.85
C HIS A 22 -1.95 -9.09 -27.60
N ILE A 23 -0.74 -8.98 -28.13
CA ILE A 23 -0.10 -10.03 -28.94
C ILE A 23 0.64 -11.04 -28.07
N VAL A 24 1.29 -10.58 -26.98
CA VAL A 24 2.07 -11.46 -26.09
C VAL A 24 1.17 -12.29 -25.17
N ASP A 25 1.64 -13.46 -24.78
CA ASP A 25 0.90 -14.35 -23.88
C ASP A 25 1.01 -13.94 -22.42
N THR A 26 2.10 -13.30 -22.02
CA THR A 26 2.34 -12.86 -20.65
C THR A 26 2.85 -11.44 -20.63
N VAL A 27 2.30 -10.63 -19.71
CA VAL A 27 2.74 -9.27 -19.40
C VAL A 27 3.05 -9.19 -17.91
N LEU A 28 4.29 -8.82 -17.60
CA LEU A 28 4.75 -8.64 -16.25
C LEU A 28 5.07 -7.16 -16.02
N TYR A 29 4.54 -6.60 -14.95
CA TYR A 29 4.91 -5.27 -14.49
C TYR A 29 5.91 -5.38 -13.35
N PHE A 30 6.95 -4.59 -13.46
CA PHE A 30 7.96 -4.43 -12.43
C PHE A 30 7.75 -3.07 -11.77
N GLU A 31 7.10 -3.11 -10.61
CA GLU A 31 6.68 -1.92 -9.85
C GLU A 31 7.71 -1.61 -8.75
N GLY A 32 7.90 -0.33 -8.47
CA GLY A 32 8.71 0.09 -7.33
C GLY A 32 8.97 1.59 -7.35
N ASP A 33 8.79 2.21 -6.23
CA ASP A 33 9.17 3.59 -5.98
C ASP A 33 10.65 3.66 -5.53
N LYS A 34 11.30 4.79 -5.79
CA LYS A 34 12.69 5.03 -5.34
C LYS A 34 12.82 5.07 -3.83
N THR A 35 11.72 5.35 -3.14
CA THR A 35 11.64 5.41 -1.68
C THR A 35 11.51 4.05 -1.02
N LEU A 36 11.14 3.00 -1.78
CA LEU A 36 10.95 1.66 -1.26
C LEU A 36 12.20 0.79 -1.48
N PRO A 37 12.64 0.05 -0.46
CA PRO A 37 13.80 -0.83 -0.57
C PRO A 37 13.54 -2.06 -1.47
N TYR A 38 12.29 -2.37 -1.74
CA TYR A 38 11.90 -3.54 -2.52
C TYR A 38 11.22 -3.17 -3.85
N ARG A 39 11.08 -4.18 -4.71
CA ARG A 39 10.36 -4.13 -5.98
C ARG A 39 9.34 -5.25 -6.03
N VAL A 40 8.21 -4.97 -6.67
CA VAL A 40 7.14 -5.95 -6.87
C VAL A 40 7.07 -6.30 -8.34
N LEU A 41 7.10 -7.59 -8.66
CA LEU A 41 6.83 -8.13 -9.97
C LEU A 41 5.42 -8.70 -9.98
N ARG A 42 4.55 -8.13 -10.82
CA ARG A 42 3.14 -8.49 -10.91
C ARG A 42 2.80 -8.96 -12.32
N ALA A 43 2.11 -10.09 -12.44
CA ALA A 43 1.53 -10.51 -13.69
C ALA A 43 0.25 -9.72 -13.95
N VAL A 44 0.21 -8.97 -15.06
CA VAL A 44 -0.99 -8.22 -15.50
C VAL A 44 -1.77 -9.01 -16.53
N LYS A 45 -1.09 -9.83 -17.31
CA LYS A 45 -1.67 -10.77 -18.25
C LYS A 45 -0.87 -12.07 -18.20
N ASN A 46 -1.58 -13.19 -18.12
CA ASN A 46 -0.98 -14.50 -18.23
C ASN A 46 -1.99 -15.48 -18.87
N ARG A 47 -1.73 -15.86 -20.11
CA ARG A 47 -2.65 -16.69 -20.89
C ARG A 47 -2.73 -18.13 -20.38
N TYR A 48 -1.67 -18.62 -19.76
CA TYR A 48 -1.52 -20.01 -19.35
C TYR A 48 -1.45 -20.21 -17.84
N GLY A 49 -1.69 -19.17 -17.05
CA GLY A 49 -1.61 -19.24 -15.59
C GLY A 49 -2.31 -18.09 -14.87
N SER A 50 -2.14 -18.07 -13.55
CA SER A 50 -2.72 -17.03 -12.70
C SER A 50 -2.04 -15.68 -12.93
N THR A 51 -2.80 -14.60 -12.79
CA THR A 51 -2.30 -13.23 -12.68
C THR A 51 -2.28 -12.73 -11.23
N ASN A 52 -2.75 -13.55 -10.28
CA ASN A 52 -2.82 -13.18 -8.88
C ASN A 52 -1.52 -13.40 -8.11
N GLU A 53 -0.49 -13.94 -8.77
CA GLU A 53 0.81 -14.14 -8.16
C GLU A 53 1.67 -12.88 -8.23
N ILE A 54 2.35 -12.58 -7.14
CA ILE A 54 3.35 -11.51 -7.07
C ILE A 54 4.69 -12.04 -6.60
N GLY A 55 5.77 -11.48 -7.13
CA GLY A 55 7.14 -11.65 -6.63
C GLY A 55 7.62 -10.38 -5.95
N MET A 56 8.20 -10.48 -4.77
CA MET A 56 8.85 -9.35 -4.10
C MET A 56 10.37 -9.54 -4.09
N PHE A 57 11.09 -8.48 -4.40
CA PHE A 57 12.54 -8.50 -4.56
C PHE A 57 13.18 -7.31 -3.85
N ASP A 58 14.28 -7.58 -3.16
CA ASP A 58 15.16 -6.55 -2.62
C ASP A 58 16.18 -6.10 -3.67
N MET A 59 16.56 -4.82 -3.62
CA MET A 59 17.58 -4.23 -4.47
C MET A 59 18.94 -4.29 -3.77
N THR A 60 19.67 -5.36 -4.02
CA THR A 60 21.01 -5.55 -3.44
C THR A 60 22.10 -5.02 -4.37
N GLY A 61 23.33 -4.84 -3.85
CA GLY A 61 24.50 -4.49 -4.66
C GLY A 61 24.87 -5.53 -5.72
N ARG A 62 24.31 -6.75 -5.64
CA ARG A 62 24.47 -7.84 -6.62
C ARG A 62 23.29 -7.97 -7.59
N GLY A 63 22.30 -7.10 -7.48
CA GLY A 63 21.07 -7.15 -8.25
C GLY A 63 19.84 -7.47 -7.39
N LEU A 64 18.79 -8.04 -8.02
CA LEU A 64 17.55 -8.40 -7.34
C LEU A 64 17.71 -9.72 -6.59
N ALA A 65 17.36 -9.70 -5.31
CA ALA A 65 17.25 -10.89 -4.46
C ALA A 65 15.77 -11.11 -4.09
N GLN A 66 15.30 -12.34 -4.16
CA GLN A 66 13.93 -12.67 -3.77
C GLN A 66 13.73 -12.45 -2.28
N ILE A 67 12.62 -11.81 -1.91
CA ILE A 67 12.16 -11.69 -0.54
C ILE A 67 11.24 -12.87 -0.24
N GLU A 68 11.70 -13.80 0.59
CA GLU A 68 10.91 -14.98 0.95
C GLU A 68 9.75 -14.64 1.88
N ASN A 69 9.98 -13.73 2.83
CA ASN A 69 8.98 -13.29 3.80
C ASN A 69 8.72 -11.77 3.71
N PRO A 70 7.80 -11.32 2.85
CA PRO A 70 7.46 -9.91 2.72
C PRO A 70 7.01 -9.26 4.03
N SER A 71 6.25 -9.98 4.84
CA SER A 71 5.74 -9.47 6.12
C SER A 71 6.87 -9.10 7.08
N GLN A 72 7.96 -9.85 7.09
CA GLN A 72 9.12 -9.55 7.92
C GLN A 72 9.76 -8.21 7.49
N VAL A 73 9.95 -8.01 6.20
CA VAL A 73 10.53 -6.77 5.65
C VAL A 73 9.63 -5.57 5.94
N MET A 74 8.31 -5.74 5.81
CA MET A 74 7.34 -4.66 6.06
C MET A 74 7.23 -4.27 7.54
N LEU A 75 7.53 -5.18 8.46
CA LEU A 75 7.47 -4.94 9.90
C LEU A 75 8.85 -4.68 10.52
N GLU A 76 9.92 -4.73 9.72
CA GLU A 76 11.28 -4.47 10.20
C GLU A 76 11.41 -3.02 10.71
N GLY A 77 12.02 -2.87 11.88
CA GLY A 77 12.16 -1.57 12.53
C GLY A 77 10.88 -0.98 13.13
N ARG A 78 9.77 -1.75 13.13
CA ARG A 78 8.52 -1.31 13.74
C ARG A 78 8.69 -1.02 15.22
N PRO A 79 8.28 0.18 15.70
CA PRO A 79 8.26 0.47 17.12
C PRO A 79 7.19 -0.37 17.83
N ILE A 80 7.56 -0.98 18.96
CA ILE A 80 6.64 -1.80 19.78
C ILE A 80 6.10 -0.95 20.93
N GLY A 81 4.79 -1.05 21.20
CA GLY A 81 4.15 -0.37 22.33
C GLY A 81 3.96 1.14 22.14
N ILE A 82 4.03 1.64 20.91
CA ILE A 82 3.71 3.04 20.59
C ILE A 82 2.24 3.11 20.13
N SER A 83 1.51 4.07 20.70
CA SER A 83 0.13 4.37 20.27
C SER A 83 0.11 4.89 18.82
N GLY A 84 -1.04 4.77 18.17
CA GLY A 84 -1.20 5.22 16.80
C GLY A 84 -0.68 4.24 15.75
N THR A 85 -0.38 2.98 16.11
CA THR A 85 0.07 1.97 15.18
C THR A 85 -0.74 0.67 15.29
N CYS A 86 -1.06 0.05 14.17
CA CYS A 86 -1.70 -1.25 14.13
C CYS A 86 -1.18 -2.06 12.93
N VAL A 87 -1.08 -3.38 13.09
CA VAL A 87 -0.73 -4.26 11.97
C VAL A 87 -2.01 -4.77 11.32
N ALA A 88 -2.07 -4.63 10.01
CA ALA A 88 -3.10 -5.24 9.17
C ALA A 88 -2.52 -6.39 8.37
N CYS A 89 -3.34 -7.41 8.13
CA CYS A 89 -3.08 -8.45 7.15
C CYS A 89 -3.89 -8.15 5.90
N VAL A 90 -3.22 -8.04 4.78
CA VAL A 90 -3.84 -7.76 3.48
C VAL A 90 -3.44 -8.82 2.46
N MET A 91 -4.27 -9.02 1.46
CA MET A 91 -3.96 -9.94 0.37
C MET A 91 -3.31 -9.18 -0.79
N GLU A 92 -2.06 -9.47 -1.06
CA GLU A 92 -1.40 -9.05 -2.28
C GLU A 92 -1.36 -10.20 -3.29
N GLY A 93 -2.31 -10.18 -4.22
CA GLY A 93 -2.59 -11.35 -5.06
C GLY A 93 -3.13 -12.51 -4.22
N THR A 94 -2.39 -13.62 -4.17
CA THR A 94 -2.73 -14.81 -3.34
C THR A 94 -1.94 -14.87 -2.03
N ARG A 95 -1.04 -13.90 -1.78
CA ARG A 95 -0.16 -13.89 -0.60
C ARG A 95 -0.71 -12.98 0.50
N PRO A 96 -0.87 -13.47 1.73
CA PRO A 96 -1.09 -12.60 2.89
C PRO A 96 0.20 -11.84 3.20
N VAL A 97 0.10 -10.51 3.32
CA VAL A 97 1.20 -9.62 3.68
C VAL A 97 0.78 -8.81 4.90
N LEU A 98 1.64 -8.78 5.91
CA LEU A 98 1.44 -7.92 7.07
C LEU A 98 2.03 -6.54 6.79
N SER A 99 1.25 -5.50 7.05
CA SER A 99 1.68 -4.11 6.90
C SER A 99 1.32 -3.31 8.14
N GLU A 100 2.18 -2.35 8.49
CA GLU A 100 1.90 -1.43 9.58
C GLU A 100 1.07 -0.25 9.07
N ILE A 101 -0.01 0.02 9.78
CA ILE A 101 -0.82 1.21 9.64
C ILE A 101 -0.43 2.17 10.75
N GLN A 102 -0.08 3.39 10.38
CA GLN A 102 0.16 4.48 11.31
C GLN A 102 -0.96 5.50 11.20
N ALA A 103 -1.49 5.93 12.33
CA ALA A 103 -2.52 6.95 12.38
C ALA A 103 -2.21 7.96 13.48
N LEU A 104 -2.38 9.22 13.18
CA LEU A 104 -2.23 10.31 14.13
C LEU A 104 -3.48 11.16 14.10
N ALA A 105 -4.01 11.44 15.28
CA ALA A 105 -5.06 12.44 15.47
C ALA A 105 -4.53 13.50 16.46
N THR A 106 -4.57 14.76 16.06
CA THR A 106 -4.07 15.87 16.88
C THR A 106 -4.99 17.07 16.77
N LYS A 107 -5.08 17.89 17.83
CA LYS A 107 -5.90 19.09 17.81
C LYS A 107 -5.48 19.99 16.66
N THR A 108 -6.46 20.42 15.85
CA THR A 108 -6.18 21.32 14.73
C THR A 108 -5.84 22.72 15.21
N SER A 109 -4.88 23.34 14.53
CA SER A 109 -4.56 24.77 14.66
C SER A 109 -5.14 25.60 13.51
N PHE A 110 -5.88 24.95 12.60
CA PHE A 110 -6.45 25.58 11.40
C PHE A 110 -7.95 25.78 11.55
N PRO A 111 -8.54 26.72 10.80
CA PRO A 111 -9.99 26.92 10.78
C PRO A 111 -10.78 25.68 10.33
N SER A 112 -10.16 24.82 9.51
CA SER A 112 -10.73 23.56 9.06
C SER A 112 -9.74 22.44 9.30
N PRO A 113 -10.16 21.34 9.95
CA PRO A 113 -9.29 20.18 10.23
C PRO A 113 -8.77 19.54 8.96
N ARG A 114 -7.49 19.18 8.97
CA ARG A 114 -6.81 18.51 7.86
C ARG A 114 -7.06 17.01 7.90
N ARG A 115 -7.21 16.43 6.72
CA ARG A 115 -7.34 14.99 6.53
C ARG A 115 -6.34 14.55 5.47
N THR A 116 -5.46 13.63 5.82
CA THR A 116 -4.43 13.13 4.90
C THR A 116 -4.35 11.62 5.00
N ALA A 117 -4.35 10.95 3.87
CA ALA A 117 -4.18 9.51 3.79
C ALA A 117 -3.12 9.17 2.73
N SER A 118 -2.17 8.34 3.09
CA SER A 118 -1.16 7.77 2.20
C SER A 118 -1.32 6.25 2.21
N GLY A 119 -1.52 5.64 1.04
CA GLY A 119 -1.77 4.21 0.91
C GLY A 119 -3.17 3.74 1.31
N PHE A 120 -4.09 4.65 1.64
CA PHE A 120 -5.47 4.36 2.02
C PHE A 120 -6.44 5.31 1.32
N ASP A 121 -7.65 4.84 0.99
CA ASP A 121 -8.65 5.66 0.31
C ASP A 121 -9.16 6.81 1.18
N TYR A 122 -9.15 8.00 0.62
CA TYR A 122 -9.51 9.22 1.32
C TYR A 122 -10.99 9.26 1.74
N ASN A 123 -11.91 8.84 0.86
CA ASN A 123 -13.34 8.85 1.16
C ASN A 123 -13.67 7.80 2.22
N ARG A 124 -13.01 6.65 2.15
CA ARG A 124 -13.13 5.59 3.15
C ARG A 124 -12.65 6.05 4.53
N MET A 125 -11.53 6.80 4.58
CA MET A 125 -11.08 7.44 5.83
C MET A 125 -12.18 8.31 6.45
N TYR A 126 -12.85 9.17 5.65
CA TYR A 126 -13.94 10.00 6.13
C TYR A 126 -15.11 9.18 6.68
N LEU A 127 -15.48 8.12 5.98
CA LEU A 127 -16.54 7.22 6.42
C LEU A 127 -16.20 6.59 7.78
N LEU A 128 -14.99 6.08 7.95
CA LEU A 128 -14.53 5.49 9.21
C LEU A 128 -14.50 6.51 10.35
N LEU A 129 -14.05 7.75 10.09
CA LEU A 129 -14.10 8.84 11.07
C LEU A 129 -15.54 9.12 11.51
N ALA A 130 -16.48 9.23 10.57
CA ALA A 130 -17.87 9.47 10.88
C ALA A 130 -18.50 8.32 11.70
N VAL A 131 -18.12 7.07 11.41
CA VAL A 131 -18.55 5.91 12.19
C VAL A 131 -17.98 5.98 13.62
N LEU A 132 -16.70 6.28 13.78
CA LEU A 132 -16.06 6.40 15.10
C LEU A 132 -16.66 7.55 15.93
N GLU A 133 -16.94 8.69 15.30
CA GLU A 133 -17.60 9.80 15.97
C GLU A 133 -19.01 9.41 16.44
N LYS A 134 -19.81 8.82 15.54
CA LYS A 134 -21.22 8.54 15.82
C LYS A 134 -21.44 7.36 16.72
N ARG A 135 -20.61 6.32 16.61
CA ARG A 135 -20.81 5.02 17.28
C ARG A 135 -19.91 4.82 18.48
N ALA A 136 -18.70 5.35 18.45
CA ALA A 136 -17.71 5.17 19.51
C ALA A 136 -17.48 6.44 20.34
N GLY A 137 -18.11 7.58 20.01
CA GLY A 137 -18.06 8.81 20.78
C GLY A 137 -16.74 9.60 20.68
N TYR A 138 -15.90 9.27 19.68
CA TYR A 138 -14.68 10.05 19.44
C TYR A 138 -14.99 11.41 18.83
N ALA A 139 -14.19 12.43 19.13
CA ALA A 139 -14.39 13.80 18.64
C ALA A 139 -13.30 14.19 17.64
N PHE A 140 -13.45 13.78 16.36
CA PHE A 140 -12.48 14.13 15.31
C PHE A 140 -12.81 15.45 14.59
N TYR A 141 -13.96 16.07 14.86
CA TYR A 141 -14.41 17.30 14.20
C TYR A 141 -13.46 18.48 14.36
N ASN A 142 -12.65 18.49 15.43
CA ASN A 142 -11.67 19.53 15.73
C ASN A 142 -10.22 19.01 15.73
N GLN A 143 -9.97 17.86 15.09
CA GLN A 143 -8.66 17.24 15.06
C GLN A 143 -8.18 17.07 13.62
N ASP A 144 -6.91 17.34 13.37
CA ASP A 144 -6.22 16.90 12.16
C ASP A 144 -6.01 15.39 12.24
N VAL A 145 -6.24 14.70 11.14
CA VAL A 145 -6.08 13.23 11.07
C VAL A 145 -5.19 12.86 9.90
N TYR A 146 -4.19 12.05 10.20
CA TYR A 146 -3.21 11.53 9.25
C TYR A 146 -3.23 10.02 9.31
N ILE A 147 -3.20 9.37 8.12
CA ILE A 147 -3.02 7.92 7.98
C ILE A 147 -1.87 7.69 7.03
N ASN A 148 -0.98 6.78 7.40
CA ASN A 148 0.10 6.34 6.56
C ASN A 148 0.22 4.82 6.61
N ILE A 149 0.32 4.19 5.45
CA ILE A 149 0.56 2.77 5.31
C ILE A 149 2.04 2.58 5.01
N ILE A 150 2.71 1.84 5.89
CA ILE A 150 4.13 1.55 5.72
C ILE A 150 4.31 0.56 4.58
N GLY A 151 5.39 0.74 3.81
CA GLY A 151 5.74 -0.13 2.71
C GLY A 151 5.10 0.25 1.37
N GLY A 152 4.39 1.39 1.27
CA GLY A 152 3.84 1.90 0.00
C GLY A 152 2.75 1.02 -0.62
N LEU A 153 2.19 0.09 0.16
CA LEU A 153 1.03 -0.70 -0.25
C LEU A 153 -0.21 0.19 -0.30
N LYS A 154 -1.13 -0.17 -1.20
CA LYS A 154 -2.47 0.42 -1.23
C LYS A 154 -3.43 -0.55 -0.56
N LEU A 155 -4.04 -0.13 0.53
CA LEU A 155 -4.99 -0.94 1.27
C LEU A 155 -6.41 -0.61 0.83
N ASP A 156 -6.90 -1.37 -0.14
CA ASP A 156 -8.27 -1.20 -0.70
C ASP A 156 -9.28 -2.19 -0.08
N GLU A 157 -8.80 -3.15 0.71
CA GLU A 157 -9.64 -4.18 1.31
C GLU A 157 -10.36 -3.70 2.57
N THR A 158 -11.59 -4.21 2.78
CA THR A 158 -12.38 -3.95 3.99
C THR A 158 -11.72 -4.49 5.26
N ALA A 159 -10.86 -5.49 5.14
CA ALA A 159 -10.07 -6.04 6.24
C ALA A 159 -9.19 -4.98 6.94
N CYS A 160 -8.86 -3.88 6.24
CA CYS A 160 -8.04 -2.79 6.78
C CYS A 160 -8.82 -1.78 7.63
N ASP A 161 -10.14 -1.78 7.60
CA ASP A 161 -10.96 -0.79 8.31
C ASP A 161 -10.79 -0.87 9.82
N LEU A 162 -10.87 -2.07 10.39
CA LEU A 162 -10.70 -2.25 11.81
C LEU A 162 -9.29 -1.89 12.29
N PRO A 163 -8.20 -2.35 11.66
CA PRO A 163 -6.85 -1.89 11.99
C PRO A 163 -6.66 -0.37 11.91
N VAL A 164 -7.24 0.29 10.89
CA VAL A 164 -7.22 1.76 10.77
C VAL A 164 -7.95 2.42 11.93
N CYS A 165 -9.12 1.91 12.31
CA CYS A 165 -9.86 2.41 13.47
C CYS A 165 -9.07 2.24 14.76
N ILE A 166 -8.48 1.07 15.00
CA ILE A 166 -7.66 0.79 16.18
C ILE A 166 -6.46 1.74 16.25
N ALA A 167 -5.71 1.90 15.16
CA ALA A 167 -4.57 2.82 15.13
C ALA A 167 -4.97 4.27 15.46
N LYS A 168 -6.20 4.70 15.15
CA LYS A 168 -6.70 6.04 15.43
C LYS A 168 -7.19 6.25 16.85
N THR A 169 -7.52 5.18 17.56
CA THR A 169 -8.16 5.25 18.89
C THR A 169 -7.18 4.98 20.03
N GLN A 170 -5.95 4.66 19.72
CA GLN A 170 -4.83 4.51 20.65
C GLN A 170 -4.12 5.85 20.87
#